data_0094494ec0ac2e2e8dc6fef115621c41
#
_entry.id   0094494ec0ac2e2e8dc6fef115621c41
#
_cell.length_a   1.000
_cell.length_b   1.000
_cell.length_c   1.000
_cell.angle_alpha   90.00
_cell.angle_beta   90.00
_cell.angle_gamma   90.00
#
_symmetry.space_group_name_H-M   'P 1'
#
loop_
_entity.id
_entity.type
_entity.pdbx_description
1 polymer ?
#
loop_
_entity_poly.entity_id
_entity_poly.type
_entity_poly.pdbx_seq_one_letter_code
_entity_poly.pdbx_strand_id
1 'polypeptide(L)'
;MKINCIANICGLYATDNYLEGELLFILKGKYFKKPDRYTIQIDKTTHILDKMGKYMNHSFEPTCIIRSYEVIALKNIQEGDELTFDYNSTEKKMAFPFQDLKTNKEVKGYNEL
;
A
#
# COMPACT_ATOMS: atom_id res chain seq x y z
N MET A 1 -13.32 6.20 -0.53
CA MET A 1 -12.42 5.36 -1.35
C MET A 1 -13.21 4.25 -1.98
N LYS A 2 -12.82 3.85 -3.15
CA LYS A 2 -13.48 2.74 -3.85
C LYS A 2 -12.47 1.78 -4.46
N ILE A 3 -12.85 0.51 -4.54
CA ILE A 3 -12.09 -0.53 -5.23
C ILE A 3 -12.58 -0.57 -6.67
N ASN A 4 -11.67 -0.56 -7.62
CA ASN A 4 -11.99 -0.68 -9.05
C ASN A 4 -11.12 -1.77 -9.67
N CYS A 5 -11.73 -2.70 -10.40
CA CYS A 5 -11.05 -3.84 -11.02
C CYS A 5 -11.31 -3.85 -12.52
N ILE A 6 -10.24 -4.00 -13.31
CA ILE A 6 -10.30 -4.17 -14.77
C ILE A 6 -9.49 -5.41 -15.10
N ALA A 7 -10.13 -6.40 -15.75
CA ALA A 7 -9.49 -7.67 -16.15
C ALA A 7 -8.74 -8.34 -14.98
N ASN A 8 -9.36 -8.41 -13.81
CA ASN A 8 -8.84 -8.98 -12.56
C ASN A 8 -7.66 -8.22 -11.94
N ILE A 9 -7.35 -7.04 -12.46
CA ILE A 9 -6.36 -6.14 -11.85
C ILE A 9 -7.13 -5.08 -11.08
N CYS A 10 -6.95 -5.08 -9.77
CA CYS A 10 -7.70 -4.21 -8.86
C CYS A 10 -6.80 -3.12 -8.28
N GLY A 11 -7.41 -1.99 -7.95
CA GLY A 11 -6.75 -0.89 -7.25
C GLY A 11 -7.72 -0.19 -6.31
N LEU A 12 -7.18 0.61 -5.42
CA LEU A 12 -7.94 1.47 -4.51
C LEU A 12 -7.84 2.90 -5.01
N TYR A 13 -8.98 3.60 -5.11
CA TYR A 13 -9.04 4.94 -5.72
C TYR A 13 -9.69 5.93 -4.76
N ALA A 14 -9.22 7.17 -4.80
CA ALA A 14 -9.77 8.26 -4.00
C ALA A 14 -11.16 8.64 -4.53
N THR A 15 -12.11 8.85 -3.61
CA THR A 15 -13.43 9.40 -3.92
C THR A 15 -13.57 10.86 -3.47
N ASP A 16 -12.52 11.38 -2.83
CA ASP A 16 -12.44 12.76 -2.35
C ASP A 16 -11.06 13.33 -2.67
N ASN A 17 -10.91 14.63 -2.49
CA ASN A 17 -9.61 15.30 -2.57
C ASN A 17 -8.94 15.30 -1.20
N TYR A 18 -7.63 15.10 -1.17
CA TYR A 18 -6.82 15.16 0.05
C TYR A 18 -5.61 16.04 -0.17
N LEU A 19 -5.24 16.79 0.86
CA LEU A 19 -4.00 17.56 0.86
C LEU A 19 -2.85 16.71 1.39
N GLU A 20 -1.64 17.01 0.97
CA GLU A 20 -0.43 16.38 1.50
C GLU A 20 -0.44 16.41 3.03
N GLY A 21 -0.17 15.27 3.64
CA GLY A 21 -0.15 15.11 5.10
C GLY A 21 -1.49 14.72 5.72
N GLU A 22 -2.60 14.76 4.98
CA GLU A 22 -3.89 14.35 5.53
C GLU A 22 -3.96 12.83 5.75
N LEU A 23 -4.63 12.45 6.82
CA LEU A 23 -4.96 11.05 7.12
C LEU A 23 -6.12 10.61 6.22
N LEU A 24 -5.92 9.54 5.43
CA LEU A 24 -6.97 8.97 4.61
C LEU A 24 -7.82 7.98 5.39
N PHE A 25 -7.15 7.00 6.00
CA PHE A 25 -7.82 6.00 6.83
C PHE A 25 -6.80 5.27 7.70
N ILE A 26 -7.33 4.51 8.66
CA ILE A 26 -6.53 3.70 9.58
C ILE A 26 -6.70 2.23 9.20
N LEU A 27 -5.59 1.52 9.05
CA LEU A 27 -5.59 0.09 8.77
C LEU A 27 -6.22 -0.68 9.92
N LYS A 28 -7.18 -1.53 9.62
CA LYS A 28 -7.91 -2.38 10.57
C LYS A 28 -8.11 -3.76 9.97
N GLY A 29 -8.06 -4.79 10.78
CA GLY A 29 -8.33 -6.14 10.30
C GLY A 29 -7.64 -7.18 11.14
N LYS A 30 -7.34 -8.32 10.51
CA LYS A 30 -6.68 -9.44 11.18
C LYS A 30 -5.18 -9.22 11.22
N TYR A 31 -4.55 -9.63 12.32
CA TYR A 31 -3.12 -9.54 12.52
C TYR A 31 -2.45 -10.90 12.28
N PHE A 32 -1.29 -10.86 11.65
CA PHE A 32 -0.48 -12.05 11.35
C PHE A 32 0.97 -11.78 11.72
N LYS A 33 1.69 -12.85 12.10
CA LYS A 33 3.12 -12.77 12.41
C LYS A 33 3.99 -12.92 11.18
N LYS A 34 3.43 -13.40 10.07
CA LYS A 34 4.15 -13.59 8.81
C LYS A 34 3.46 -12.82 7.70
N PRO A 35 4.23 -12.34 6.70
CA PRO A 35 3.64 -11.66 5.55
C PRO A 35 2.87 -12.62 4.65
N ASP A 36 1.86 -12.07 3.97
CA ASP A 36 1.15 -12.73 2.88
C ASP A 36 1.02 -11.72 1.74
N ARG A 37 0.45 -12.14 0.63
CA ARG A 37 0.31 -11.30 -0.57
C ARG A 37 -0.43 -9.99 -0.30
N TYR A 38 -1.44 -10.02 0.59
CA TYR A 38 -2.34 -8.90 0.83
C TYR A 38 -2.15 -8.22 2.18
N THR A 39 -1.21 -8.69 2.99
CA THR A 39 -0.94 -8.06 4.28
C THR A 39 0.02 -6.88 4.13
N ILE A 40 -0.13 -5.91 5.03
CA ILE A 40 0.77 -4.76 5.14
C ILE A 40 1.50 -4.87 6.48
N GLN A 41 2.81 -4.77 6.44
CA GLN A 41 3.62 -4.80 7.65
C GLN A 41 3.54 -3.44 8.35
N ILE A 42 3.14 -3.45 9.62
CA ILE A 42 2.92 -2.22 10.41
C ILE A 42 3.97 -2.02 11.49
N ASP A 43 4.68 -3.08 11.88
CA ASP A 43 5.85 -3.03 12.77
C ASP A 43 6.76 -4.22 12.48
N LYS A 44 7.80 -4.43 13.31
CA LYS A 44 8.82 -5.46 13.06
C LYS A 44 8.26 -6.88 12.95
N THR A 45 7.14 -7.16 13.60
CA THR A 45 6.60 -8.53 13.72
C THR A 45 5.14 -8.65 13.38
N THR A 46 4.47 -7.57 13.02
CA THR A 46 3.02 -7.57 12.83
C THR A 46 2.66 -7.19 11.40
N HIS A 47 1.81 -8.01 10.79
CA HIS A 47 1.26 -7.80 9.47
C HIS A 47 -0.26 -7.74 9.58
N ILE A 48 -0.90 -6.77 8.92
CA ILE A 48 -2.34 -6.58 9.00
C ILE A 48 -3.00 -6.85 7.65
N LEU A 49 -4.14 -7.51 7.68
CA LEU A 49 -4.99 -7.69 6.51
C LEU A 49 -6.18 -6.75 6.63
N ASP A 50 -6.13 -5.65 5.90
CA ASP A 50 -7.20 -4.63 5.86
C ASP A 50 -8.01 -4.81 4.58
N LYS A 51 -9.34 -4.71 4.68
CA LYS A 51 -10.23 -4.94 3.54
C LYS A 51 -10.08 -3.93 2.40
N MET A 52 -9.58 -2.73 2.70
CA MET A 52 -9.31 -1.69 1.70
C MET A 52 -7.83 -1.65 1.36
N GLY A 53 -6.98 -1.72 2.38
CA GLY A 53 -5.52 -1.64 2.22
C GLY A 53 -4.96 -2.75 1.34
N LYS A 54 -5.57 -3.94 1.35
CA LYS A 54 -5.12 -5.05 0.51
C LYS A 54 -5.22 -4.77 -0.99
N TYR A 55 -5.99 -3.75 -1.39
CA TYR A 55 -6.13 -3.34 -2.78
C TYR A 55 -5.20 -2.19 -3.16
N MET A 56 -4.40 -1.67 -2.24
CA MET A 56 -3.40 -0.64 -2.55
C MET A 56 -2.24 -1.27 -3.30
N ASN A 57 -2.04 -0.83 -4.53
CA ASN A 57 -0.94 -1.31 -5.36
C ASN A 57 0.37 -0.63 -4.99
N HIS A 58 1.47 -1.26 -5.38
CA HIS A 58 2.81 -0.69 -5.25
C HIS A 58 3.03 0.42 -6.27
N SER A 59 3.75 1.46 -5.87
CA SER A 59 4.34 2.44 -6.78
C SER A 59 5.63 2.97 -6.18
N PHE A 60 6.64 3.22 -7.03
CA PHE A 60 7.84 3.95 -6.62
C PHE A 60 7.62 5.47 -6.70
N GLU A 61 6.46 5.91 -7.21
CA GLU A 61 5.99 7.30 -7.14
C GLU A 61 4.63 7.32 -6.42
N PRO A 62 4.60 6.93 -5.13
CA PRO A 62 3.36 6.67 -4.44
C PRO A 62 2.58 7.93 -4.10
N THR A 63 1.25 7.78 -3.99
CA THR A 63 0.38 8.85 -3.52
C THR A 63 0.26 8.87 -2.00
N CYS A 64 0.56 7.75 -1.35
CA CYS A 64 0.40 7.58 0.09
C CYS A 64 1.67 7.07 0.75
N ILE A 65 1.78 7.32 2.05
CA ILE A 65 2.76 6.72 2.93
C ILE A 65 2.03 6.03 4.07
N ILE A 66 2.58 4.93 4.54
CA ILE A 66 2.02 4.18 5.67
C ILE A 66 2.93 4.37 6.88
N ARG A 67 2.35 4.88 7.96
CA ARG A 67 3.02 5.05 9.25
C ARG A 67 2.29 4.24 10.29
N SER A 68 2.85 3.06 10.65
CA SER A 68 2.19 2.12 11.54
C SER A 68 0.81 1.74 10.99
N TYR A 69 -0.27 2.21 11.60
CA TYR A 69 -1.64 1.94 11.16
C TYR A 69 -2.21 3.02 10.24
N GLU A 70 -1.52 4.13 10.07
CA GLU A 70 -2.07 5.31 9.39
C GLU A 70 -1.69 5.34 7.92
N VAL A 71 -2.67 5.54 7.05
CA VAL A 71 -2.48 5.79 5.62
C VAL A 71 -2.62 7.28 5.39
N ILE A 72 -1.53 7.93 5.03
CA ILE A 72 -1.41 9.39 4.96
C ILE A 72 -1.10 9.81 3.52
N ALA A 73 -1.69 10.92 3.07
CA ALA A 73 -1.39 11.49 1.76
C ALA A 73 0.06 11.98 1.71
N LEU A 74 0.86 11.42 0.80
CA LEU A 74 2.25 11.83 0.58
C LEU A 74 2.35 13.07 -0.29
N LYS A 75 1.31 13.35 -1.05
CA LYS A 75 1.17 14.49 -1.94
C LYS A 75 -0.31 14.86 -2.01
N ASN A 76 -0.65 15.96 -2.67
CA ASN A 76 -2.05 16.29 -2.92
C ASN A 76 -2.67 15.21 -3.81
N ILE A 77 -3.82 14.72 -3.40
CA ILE A 77 -4.56 13.65 -4.07
C ILE A 77 -5.89 14.21 -4.55
N GLN A 78 -6.24 13.93 -5.79
CA GLN A 78 -7.51 14.32 -6.37
C GLN A 78 -8.45 13.12 -6.47
N GLU A 79 -9.75 13.38 -6.44
CA GLU A 79 -10.76 12.36 -6.72
C GLU A 79 -10.41 11.63 -8.03
N GLY A 80 -10.43 10.30 -7.99
CA GLY A 80 -10.07 9.46 -9.12
C GLY A 80 -8.62 9.00 -9.15
N ASP A 81 -7.74 9.61 -8.36
CA ASP A 81 -6.35 9.17 -8.28
C ASP A 81 -6.25 7.81 -7.59
N GLU A 82 -5.35 6.96 -8.07
CA GLU A 82 -5.07 5.69 -7.43
C GLU A 82 -4.28 5.91 -6.13
N LEU A 83 -4.68 5.20 -5.08
CA LEU A 83 -4.00 5.21 -3.78
C LEU A 83 -2.97 4.09 -3.78
N THR A 84 -1.70 4.46 -3.74
CA THR A 84 -0.57 3.55 -3.82
C THR A 84 0.43 3.84 -2.71
N PHE A 85 1.28 2.87 -2.39
CA PHE A 85 2.42 3.10 -1.52
C PHE A 85 3.61 2.24 -1.99
N ASP A 86 4.80 2.59 -1.53
CA ASP A 86 6.01 1.81 -1.84
C ASP A 86 6.08 0.62 -0.90
N TYR A 87 5.91 -0.59 -1.42
CA TYR A 87 5.96 -1.82 -0.62
C TYR A 87 7.31 -2.00 0.06
N ASN A 88 8.39 -1.54 -0.57
CA ASN A 88 9.73 -1.61 0.04
C ASN A 88 9.87 -0.71 1.27
N SER A 89 8.93 0.23 1.50
CA SER A 89 8.97 1.11 2.66
C SER A 89 8.37 0.48 3.92
N THR A 90 7.48 -0.49 3.77
CA THR A 90 6.80 -1.14 4.90
C THR A 90 7.23 -2.57 5.12
N GLU A 91 7.43 -3.33 4.04
CA GLU A 91 7.70 -4.76 4.11
C GLU A 91 9.20 -5.02 4.33
N LYS A 92 9.53 -5.70 5.43
CA LYS A 92 10.90 -6.10 5.72
C LYS A 92 11.36 -7.15 4.70
N LYS A 93 10.52 -8.16 4.46
CA LYS A 93 10.72 -9.21 3.46
C LYS A 93 9.35 -9.61 2.92
N MET A 94 9.18 -9.55 1.63
CA MET A 94 7.91 -9.89 0.99
C MET A 94 7.75 -11.39 0.80
N ALA A 95 6.53 -11.89 1.03
CA ALA A 95 6.18 -13.29 0.77
C ALA A 95 6.20 -13.59 -0.74
N PHE A 96 5.80 -12.61 -1.56
CA PHE A 96 5.70 -12.75 -3.02
C PHE A 96 6.39 -11.57 -3.70
N PRO A 97 7.74 -11.57 -3.76
CA PRO A 97 8.48 -10.50 -4.45
C PRO A 97 8.14 -10.46 -5.93
N PHE A 98 8.24 -9.27 -6.52
CA PHE A 98 7.99 -9.11 -7.95
C PHE A 98 8.85 -7.99 -8.51
N GLN A 99 8.87 -7.87 -9.84
CA GLN A 99 9.54 -6.79 -10.54
C GLN A 99 8.50 -5.75 -10.99
N ASP A 100 8.74 -4.48 -10.66
CA ASP A 100 7.88 -3.40 -11.10
C ASP A 100 8.07 -3.17 -12.60
N LEU A 101 6.99 -3.32 -13.37
CA LEU A 101 7.07 -3.24 -14.84
C LEU A 101 7.37 -1.82 -15.33
N LYS A 102 7.04 -0.81 -14.55
CA LYS A 102 7.24 0.60 -14.93
C LYS A 102 8.69 1.04 -14.79
N THR A 103 9.35 0.64 -13.71
CA THR A 103 10.72 1.05 -13.38
C THR A 103 11.75 -0.05 -13.58
N ASN A 104 11.31 -1.30 -13.74
CA ASN A 104 12.14 -2.50 -13.82
C ASN A 104 12.90 -2.82 -12.52
N LYS A 105 12.55 -2.16 -11.41
CA LYS A 105 13.14 -2.39 -10.10
C LYS A 105 12.42 -3.49 -9.35
N GLU A 106 13.16 -4.20 -8.49
CA GLU A 106 12.59 -5.25 -7.68
C GLU A 106 11.82 -4.69 -6.47
N VAL A 107 10.67 -5.32 -6.20
CA VAL A 107 9.83 -5.06 -5.03
C VAL A 107 9.89 -6.32 -4.18
N LYS A 108 10.66 -6.30 -3.10
CA LYS A 108 10.96 -7.49 -2.30
C LYS A 108 11.08 -7.24 -0.80
N GLY A 109 10.99 -6.00 -0.39
CA GLY A 109 11.13 -5.60 1.01
C GLY A 109 12.47 -4.91 1.26
N TYR A 110 12.50 -4.00 2.25
CA TYR A 110 13.67 -3.15 2.48
C TYR A 110 14.90 -3.92 2.97
N ASN A 111 14.71 -5.10 3.57
CA ASN A 111 15.81 -5.93 4.09
C ASN A 111 16.48 -6.76 2.99
N GLU A 112 15.90 -6.82 1.81
CA GLU A 112 16.36 -7.59 0.66
C GLU A 112 16.95 -6.70 -0.46
N LEU A 113 16.94 -5.40 -0.24
CA LEU A 113 17.45 -4.43 -1.23
C LEU A 113 18.98 -4.33 -1.25
#